data_e498abfc7d9d061045f7be86145459e8
#
_entry.id   e498abfc7d9d061045f7be86145459e8
#
_cell.length_a   1.000
_cell.length_b   1.000
_cell.length_c   1.000
_cell.angle_alpha   90.00
_cell.angle_beta   90.00
_cell.angle_gamma   90.00
#
_symmetry.space_group_name_H-M   'P 1'
#
loop_
_entity.id
_entity.type
_entity.pdbx_description
1 polymer ?
#
loop_
_entity_poly.entity_id
_entity_poly.type
_entity_poly.pdbx_seq_one_letter_code
_entity_poly.pdbx_strand_id
1 'polypeptide(L)'
;MTELKNIMFCATAFAPSLLGAKELPNIIYIVTDQQTASAMSCMGNTDVHTPNMDRLAQAGILFKNAYCSAPLSGPSRASMFTGHTSHEVGLSRNNVPVADSLRTASLGWLMQRAGYECAYGGKWHVHTPSMPDGKFGFSTIHPHNDNGLAEASVAFLEQKHSKPFFLVVGFDNPHNICEYARSQNLPFGNLPELPQDEWPGLPSNFARNPYDADVIDYEQTLNYSAYPTRHYSPDDWRRYRSLYFRLVEKVDAEIGKIVDAIDKQDLWKNTVVIFTSDHGDGMGAHHWNQKSALYEEVVNVPLIVTLPGKKNAGKEMPQLINEGVDFFASVCDLSLIHI
;
A
#
# COMPACT_ATOMS: atom_id res chain seq x y z
N MET A 1 -26.15 -15.23 18.36
CA MET A 1 -26.09 -14.90 16.92
C MET A 1 -26.57 -13.44 16.69
N THR A 2 -26.11 -12.48 17.49
CA THR A 2 -26.63 -11.08 17.48
C THR A 2 -25.54 -10.02 17.68
N GLU A 3 -24.26 -10.36 17.51
CA GLU A 3 -23.15 -9.39 17.73
C GLU A 3 -22.22 -9.17 16.53
N LEU A 4 -22.55 -9.74 15.37
CA LEU A 4 -21.70 -9.59 14.15
C LEU A 4 -22.10 -8.42 13.23
N LYS A 5 -23.04 -7.55 13.66
CA LYS A 5 -23.56 -6.46 12.81
C LYS A 5 -22.98 -5.09 13.05
N ASN A 6 -22.00 -4.91 13.95
CA ASN A 6 -21.49 -3.59 14.34
C ASN A 6 -19.98 -3.39 14.10
N ILE A 7 -19.39 -4.07 13.13
CA ILE A 7 -18.01 -3.83 12.70
C ILE A 7 -18.02 -3.37 11.24
N MET A 8 -18.87 -2.44 10.93
CA MET A 8 -18.57 -1.44 9.92
C MET A 8 -17.79 -0.33 10.62
N PHE A 9 -16.72 0.15 10.01
CA PHE A 9 -16.00 1.35 10.39
C PHE A 9 -16.95 2.33 11.09
N CYS A 10 -16.55 2.90 12.21
CA CYS A 10 -17.31 3.73 13.12
C CYS A 10 -17.96 4.96 12.45
N ALA A 11 -18.85 4.73 11.51
CA ALA A 11 -19.66 5.72 10.81
C ALA A 11 -21.07 5.86 11.42
N THR A 12 -21.41 5.06 12.42
CA THR A 12 -22.73 5.12 13.05
C THR A 12 -22.73 5.98 14.31
N ALA A 13 -22.61 7.30 14.15
CA ALA A 13 -23.15 8.28 15.09
C ALA A 13 -23.00 9.70 14.55
N PHE A 14 -23.52 10.00 13.38
CA PHE A 14 -23.84 11.38 13.04
C PHE A 14 -25.28 11.46 12.49
N ALA A 15 -26.22 11.61 13.41
CA ALA A 15 -27.50 12.21 13.05
C ALA A 15 -27.20 13.58 12.38
N PRO A 16 -27.87 13.96 11.28
CA PRO A 16 -27.68 15.26 10.68
C PRO A 16 -28.19 16.32 11.66
N SER A 17 -27.29 16.88 12.44
CA SER A 17 -27.59 18.15 13.10
C SER A 17 -27.55 19.23 12.01
N LEU A 18 -28.68 19.86 11.76
CA LEU A 18 -28.87 21.07 10.93
C LEU A 18 -28.04 22.23 11.48
N LEU A 19 -26.73 22.26 11.23
CA LEU A 19 -25.86 23.42 11.46
C LEU A 19 -24.57 23.23 10.66
N GLY A 20 -24.51 23.87 9.48
CA GLY A 20 -23.33 23.99 8.63
C GLY A 20 -23.11 22.74 7.74
N ALA A 21 -23.00 22.92 6.44
CA ALA A 21 -22.54 21.86 5.54
C ALA A 21 -21.18 21.38 6.06
N LYS A 22 -21.09 20.14 6.52
CA LYS A 22 -19.84 19.54 7.01
C LYS A 22 -18.87 19.53 5.84
N GLU A 23 -17.75 20.24 5.96
CA GLU A 23 -16.71 20.20 4.93
C GLU A 23 -16.26 18.76 4.76
N LEU A 24 -16.26 18.30 3.51
CA LEU A 24 -15.72 16.98 3.17
C LEU A 24 -14.22 16.96 3.46
N PRO A 25 -13.68 15.90 4.05
CA PRO A 25 -12.25 15.82 4.35
C PRO A 25 -11.44 15.65 3.07
N ASN A 26 -10.23 16.17 3.04
CA ASN A 26 -9.23 15.73 2.09
C ASN A 26 -8.85 14.29 2.36
N ILE A 27 -8.44 13.58 1.34
CA ILE A 27 -7.98 12.19 1.47
C ILE A 27 -6.60 12.07 0.80
N ILE A 28 -5.62 11.58 1.54
CA ILE A 28 -4.29 11.22 1.04
C ILE A 28 -4.15 9.71 1.18
N TYR A 29 -3.94 9.03 0.06
CA TYR A 29 -3.71 7.60 0.00
C TYR A 29 -2.29 7.32 -0.45
N ILE A 30 -1.46 6.82 0.46
CA ILE A 30 -0.07 6.45 0.20
C ILE A 30 -0.02 4.94 0.10
N VAL A 31 0.42 4.43 -1.04
CA VAL A 31 0.54 2.99 -1.29
C VAL A 31 1.94 2.64 -1.78
N THR A 32 2.60 1.71 -1.07
CA THR A 32 3.87 1.11 -1.50
C THR A 32 3.60 -0.13 -2.36
N ASP A 33 4.61 -0.64 -3.06
CA ASP A 33 4.51 -1.89 -3.80
C ASP A 33 5.39 -2.94 -3.14
N GLN A 34 4.78 -4.08 -2.82
CA GLN A 34 5.49 -5.26 -2.30
C GLN A 34 6.02 -5.10 -0.86
N GLN A 35 5.40 -4.24 -0.04
CA GLN A 35 5.78 -4.08 1.37
C GLN A 35 4.94 -4.98 2.28
N THR A 36 5.60 -5.91 2.98
CA THR A 36 4.94 -6.70 4.04
C THR A 36 4.72 -5.85 5.30
N ALA A 37 3.63 -6.09 6.03
CA ALA A 37 3.33 -5.39 7.27
C ALA A 37 4.46 -5.50 8.31
N SER A 38 5.11 -6.66 8.39
CA SER A 38 6.22 -6.91 9.33
C SER A 38 7.49 -6.10 9.03
N ALA A 39 7.58 -5.41 7.88
CA ALA A 39 8.70 -4.51 7.55
C ALA A 39 8.47 -3.07 8.01
N MET A 40 7.95 -2.91 9.23
CA MET A 40 7.82 -1.60 9.91
C MET A 40 8.24 -1.71 11.37
N SER A 41 8.93 -0.69 11.90
CA SER A 41 9.33 -0.65 13.31
C SER A 41 8.13 -0.61 14.26
N CYS A 42 7.02 0.06 13.90
CA CYS A 42 5.77 0.04 14.68
C CYS A 42 5.07 -1.33 14.73
N MET A 43 5.47 -2.27 13.87
CA MET A 43 5.03 -3.68 13.94
C MET A 43 5.93 -4.55 14.82
N GLY A 44 6.94 -3.96 15.46
CA GLY A 44 7.87 -4.63 16.36
C GLY A 44 9.12 -5.17 15.69
N ASN A 45 9.37 -4.84 14.42
CA ASN A 45 10.58 -5.25 13.73
C ASN A 45 11.76 -4.35 14.14
N THR A 46 12.83 -4.96 14.65
CA THR A 46 14.05 -4.29 15.09
C THR A 46 15.14 -4.22 14.02
N ASP A 47 14.96 -4.92 12.90
CA ASP A 47 15.90 -4.99 11.79
C ASP A 47 15.65 -3.89 10.73
N VAL A 48 14.60 -3.09 10.90
CA VAL A 48 14.21 -2.00 9.99
C VAL A 48 13.91 -0.72 10.78
N HIS A 49 14.27 0.42 10.22
CA HIS A 49 14.06 1.72 10.85
C HIS A 49 13.11 2.59 10.00
N THR A 50 11.84 2.69 10.44
CA THR A 50 10.78 3.40 9.71
C THR A 50 10.12 4.49 10.57
N PRO A 51 10.88 5.54 10.97
CA PRO A 51 10.39 6.55 11.91
C PRO A 51 9.20 7.36 11.38
N ASN A 52 9.03 7.48 10.06
CA ASN A 52 7.93 8.25 9.49
C ASN A 52 6.64 7.44 9.39
N MET A 53 6.73 6.13 9.11
CA MET A 53 5.60 5.21 9.27
C MET A 53 5.19 5.12 10.74
N ASP A 54 6.15 5.16 11.68
CA ASP A 54 5.86 5.22 13.11
C ASP A 54 5.13 6.52 13.50
N ARG A 55 5.51 7.68 12.90
CA ARG A 55 4.76 8.95 13.07
C ARG A 55 3.32 8.83 12.60
N LEU A 56 3.08 8.18 11.46
CA LEU A 56 1.72 7.91 10.97
C LEU A 56 0.95 7.01 11.94
N ALA A 57 1.54 5.93 12.44
CA ALA A 57 0.93 5.03 13.42
C ALA A 57 0.60 5.76 14.73
N GLN A 58 1.49 6.62 15.21
CA GLN A 58 1.26 7.46 16.40
C GLN A 58 0.17 8.51 16.18
N ALA A 59 0.04 9.04 14.96
CA ALA A 59 -0.99 10.00 14.61
C ALA A 59 -2.35 9.36 14.27
N GLY A 60 -2.39 8.06 14.00
CA GLY A 60 -3.54 7.33 13.49
C GLY A 60 -3.85 6.05 14.24
N ILE A 61 -4.48 5.14 13.52
CA ILE A 61 -4.86 3.80 13.96
C ILE A 61 -4.02 2.81 13.16
N LEU A 62 -3.28 1.94 13.84
CA LEU A 62 -2.53 0.84 13.24
C LEU A 62 -3.40 -0.43 13.24
N PHE A 63 -3.69 -0.96 12.05
CA PHE A 63 -4.38 -2.23 11.90
C PHE A 63 -3.36 -3.37 11.78
N LYS A 64 -3.45 -4.36 12.67
CA LYS A 64 -2.50 -5.48 12.72
C LYS A 64 -2.79 -6.55 11.67
N ASN A 65 -4.05 -6.69 11.24
CA ASN A 65 -4.53 -7.76 10.39
C ASN A 65 -5.18 -7.20 9.11
N ALA A 66 -4.39 -6.48 8.30
CA ALA A 66 -4.80 -6.04 6.99
C ALA A 66 -4.23 -6.97 5.91
N TYR A 67 -5.07 -7.39 4.99
CA TYR A 67 -4.70 -8.36 3.96
C TYR A 67 -5.04 -7.82 2.57
N CYS A 68 -4.12 -8.01 1.63
CA CYS A 68 -4.36 -7.62 0.25
C CYS A 68 -5.45 -8.50 -0.39
N SER A 69 -6.18 -7.93 -1.34
CA SER A 69 -7.23 -8.67 -2.09
C SER A 69 -6.65 -9.76 -2.98
N ALA A 70 -5.41 -9.60 -3.41
CA ALA A 70 -4.67 -10.58 -4.19
C ALA A 70 -3.17 -10.30 -4.02
N PRO A 71 -2.32 -11.36 -3.88
CA PRO A 71 -0.88 -11.18 -3.70
C PRO A 71 -0.16 -10.88 -5.03
N LEU A 72 -0.66 -9.90 -5.79
CA LEU A 72 -0.12 -9.49 -7.10
C LEU A 72 -0.58 -8.07 -7.44
N SER A 73 0.34 -7.20 -7.84
CA SER A 73 0.13 -5.75 -7.91
C SER A 73 -1.08 -5.32 -8.77
N GLY A 74 -1.18 -5.80 -10.01
CA GLY A 74 -2.29 -5.43 -10.90
C GLY A 74 -3.67 -5.80 -10.35
N PRO A 75 -3.91 -7.07 -9.97
CA PRO A 75 -5.15 -7.53 -9.34
C PRO A 75 -5.46 -6.81 -8.03
N SER A 76 -4.48 -6.64 -7.12
CA SER A 76 -4.70 -5.94 -5.86
C SER A 76 -5.10 -4.47 -6.07
N ARG A 77 -4.32 -3.74 -6.88
CA ARG A 77 -4.62 -2.33 -7.20
C ARG A 77 -5.95 -2.15 -7.94
N ALA A 78 -6.33 -3.10 -8.79
CA ALA A 78 -7.66 -3.08 -9.39
C ALA A 78 -8.77 -3.20 -8.33
N SER A 79 -8.59 -4.04 -7.31
CA SER A 79 -9.54 -4.14 -6.18
C SER A 79 -9.65 -2.82 -5.41
N MET A 80 -8.53 -2.15 -5.14
CA MET A 80 -8.51 -0.83 -4.47
C MET A 80 -9.33 0.22 -5.22
N PHE A 81 -9.24 0.25 -6.54
CA PHE A 81 -9.88 1.31 -7.34
C PHE A 81 -11.25 0.95 -7.88
N THR A 82 -11.70 -0.31 -7.76
CA THR A 82 -13.02 -0.76 -8.24
C THR A 82 -13.94 -1.23 -7.12
N GLY A 83 -13.40 -1.54 -5.93
CA GLY A 83 -14.17 -2.10 -4.82
C GLY A 83 -14.59 -3.56 -5.01
N HIS A 84 -14.05 -4.23 -6.03
CA HIS A 84 -14.34 -5.63 -6.33
C HIS A 84 -13.12 -6.50 -6.09
N THR A 85 -13.34 -7.75 -5.70
CA THR A 85 -12.23 -8.71 -5.61
C THR A 85 -11.65 -8.99 -6.99
N SER A 86 -10.40 -9.41 -7.04
CA SER A 86 -9.72 -9.75 -8.31
C SER A 86 -10.47 -10.82 -9.10
N HIS A 87 -11.15 -11.75 -8.42
CA HIS A 87 -11.97 -12.78 -9.02
C HIS A 87 -13.23 -12.21 -9.72
N GLU A 88 -13.93 -11.28 -9.08
CA GLU A 88 -15.12 -10.62 -9.64
C GLU A 88 -14.79 -9.80 -10.89
N VAL A 89 -13.62 -9.18 -10.92
CA VAL A 89 -13.16 -8.39 -12.09
C VAL A 89 -12.41 -9.22 -13.13
N GLY A 90 -12.25 -10.53 -12.91
CA GLY A 90 -11.56 -11.43 -13.83
C GLY A 90 -10.06 -11.23 -13.95
N LEU A 91 -9.42 -10.59 -12.96
CA LEU A 91 -7.99 -10.26 -12.96
C LEU A 91 -7.19 -11.28 -12.15
N SER A 92 -6.77 -12.37 -12.77
CA SER A 92 -5.92 -13.39 -12.15
C SER A 92 -4.42 -13.12 -12.28
N ARG A 93 -4.01 -12.14 -13.08
CA ARG A 93 -2.60 -11.82 -13.39
C ARG A 93 -2.43 -10.35 -13.80
N ASN A 94 -1.17 -9.88 -13.77
CA ASN A 94 -0.81 -8.58 -14.30
C ASN A 94 -1.14 -8.44 -15.79
N ASN A 95 -1.35 -7.22 -16.26
CA ASN A 95 -1.59 -6.88 -17.67
C ASN A 95 -2.89 -7.45 -18.27
N VAL A 96 -3.84 -7.85 -17.43
CA VAL A 96 -5.22 -8.13 -17.86
C VAL A 96 -6.04 -6.84 -17.74
N PRO A 97 -6.71 -6.40 -18.81
CA PRO A 97 -7.46 -5.14 -18.77
C PRO A 97 -8.71 -5.24 -17.88
N VAL A 98 -8.90 -4.22 -17.06
CA VAL A 98 -10.17 -4.02 -16.34
C VAL A 98 -11.26 -3.69 -17.35
N ALA A 99 -12.45 -4.28 -17.20
CA ALA A 99 -13.60 -4.01 -18.04
C ALA A 99 -13.97 -2.51 -18.07
N ASP A 100 -14.40 -1.99 -19.21
CA ASP A 100 -14.69 -0.55 -19.36
C ASP A 100 -15.79 -0.06 -18.42
N SER A 101 -16.78 -0.92 -18.11
CA SER A 101 -17.83 -0.60 -17.13
C SER A 101 -17.28 -0.33 -15.73
N LEU A 102 -16.29 -1.10 -15.30
CA LEU A 102 -15.63 -0.90 -14.00
C LEU A 102 -14.70 0.32 -14.01
N ARG A 103 -14.07 0.64 -15.15
CA ARG A 103 -13.25 1.85 -15.27
C ARG A 103 -14.07 3.11 -15.03
N THR A 104 -15.26 3.20 -15.59
CA THR A 104 -16.15 4.37 -15.42
C THR A 104 -16.78 4.46 -14.03
N ALA A 105 -16.85 3.34 -13.31
CA ALA A 105 -17.29 3.26 -11.91
C ALA A 105 -16.13 3.27 -10.91
N SER A 106 -14.89 3.51 -11.36
CA SER A 106 -13.72 3.51 -10.49
C SER A 106 -13.72 4.66 -9.49
N LEU A 107 -12.97 4.47 -8.42
CA LEU A 107 -12.93 5.39 -7.28
C LEU A 107 -12.62 6.84 -7.68
N GLY A 108 -11.67 7.08 -8.59
CA GLY A 108 -11.37 8.45 -9.02
C GLY A 108 -12.55 9.13 -9.72
N TRP A 109 -13.30 8.41 -10.57
CA TRP A 109 -14.51 8.97 -11.18
C TRP A 109 -15.64 9.20 -10.18
N LEU A 110 -15.79 8.30 -9.20
CA LEU A 110 -16.75 8.48 -8.10
C LEU A 110 -16.41 9.75 -7.30
N MET A 111 -15.16 9.90 -6.91
CA MET A 111 -14.67 11.04 -6.15
C MET A 111 -14.80 12.36 -6.90
N GLN A 112 -14.51 12.39 -8.22
CA GLN A 112 -14.78 13.59 -9.04
C GLN A 112 -16.25 13.96 -9.04
N ARG A 113 -17.16 13.00 -9.19
CA ARG A 113 -18.61 13.24 -9.12
C ARG A 113 -19.06 13.74 -7.75
N ALA A 114 -18.36 13.35 -6.68
CA ALA A 114 -18.57 13.87 -5.33
C ALA A 114 -17.96 15.26 -5.10
N GLY A 115 -17.32 15.85 -6.12
CA GLY A 115 -16.77 17.20 -6.07
C GLY A 115 -15.31 17.31 -5.66
N TYR A 116 -14.59 16.19 -5.58
CA TYR A 116 -13.17 16.19 -5.26
C TYR A 116 -12.29 16.55 -6.45
N GLU A 117 -11.16 17.20 -6.16
CA GLU A 117 -10.01 17.26 -7.05
C GLU A 117 -9.22 15.94 -6.88
N CYS A 118 -9.06 15.15 -7.96
CA CYS A 118 -8.42 13.84 -7.90
C CYS A 118 -7.05 13.88 -8.59
N ALA A 119 -5.99 13.59 -7.84
CA ALA A 119 -4.61 13.59 -8.33
C ALA A 119 -3.92 12.26 -8.04
N TYR A 120 -3.02 11.85 -8.93
CA TYR A 120 -2.24 10.61 -8.81
C TYR A 120 -0.78 10.85 -9.19
N GLY A 121 0.16 10.31 -8.39
CA GLY A 121 1.57 10.23 -8.71
C GLY A 121 2.13 8.83 -8.50
N GLY A 122 3.13 8.46 -9.33
CA GLY A 122 3.89 7.22 -9.17
C GLY A 122 3.28 5.99 -9.88
N LYS A 123 3.46 4.81 -9.29
CA LYS A 123 3.08 3.52 -9.86
C LYS A 123 1.56 3.31 -9.89
N TRP A 124 1.01 3.08 -11.07
CA TRP A 124 -0.40 2.80 -11.28
C TRP A 124 -0.72 1.29 -11.34
N HIS A 125 -0.14 0.59 -12.26
CA HIS A 125 -0.19 -0.86 -12.51
C HIS A 125 -1.59 -1.50 -12.63
N VAL A 126 -2.67 -0.73 -12.65
CA VAL A 126 -3.98 -1.23 -13.11
C VAL A 126 -3.96 -1.19 -14.63
N HIS A 127 -4.24 -2.32 -15.28
CA HIS A 127 -3.98 -2.41 -16.71
C HIS A 127 -4.80 -1.41 -17.52
N THR A 128 -4.13 -0.39 -17.85
CA THR A 128 -4.17 0.39 -19.08
C THR A 128 -2.72 0.53 -19.50
N PRO A 129 -2.44 0.76 -20.77
CA PRO A 129 -1.07 0.79 -21.29
C PRO A 129 -0.16 1.84 -20.64
N SER A 130 -0.65 2.71 -19.78
CA SER A 130 0.09 3.81 -19.19
C SER A 130 -0.58 4.36 -17.93
N MET A 131 0.01 5.38 -17.35
CA MET A 131 -0.48 6.22 -16.26
C MET A 131 -1.95 6.60 -16.42
N PRO A 132 -2.65 6.89 -15.33
CA PRO A 132 -4.05 7.33 -15.40
C PRO A 132 -4.17 8.61 -16.25
N ASP A 133 -4.68 8.44 -17.45
CA ASP A 133 -4.85 9.49 -18.47
C ASP A 133 -6.23 10.17 -18.39
N GLY A 134 -6.80 10.24 -17.21
CA GLY A 134 -8.17 10.70 -16.95
C GLY A 134 -9.24 9.63 -17.06
N LYS A 135 -8.95 8.43 -17.57
CA LYS A 135 -9.92 7.32 -17.68
C LYS A 135 -10.40 6.80 -16.34
N PHE A 136 -9.55 6.93 -15.30
CA PHE A 136 -9.87 6.57 -13.92
C PHE A 136 -10.25 7.78 -13.07
N GLY A 137 -10.38 8.97 -13.66
CA GLY A 137 -10.77 10.17 -12.95
C GLY A 137 -9.64 10.88 -12.20
N PHE A 138 -8.39 10.56 -12.48
CA PHE A 138 -7.23 11.23 -11.86
C PHE A 138 -6.48 12.11 -12.85
N SER A 139 -5.95 13.23 -12.37
CA SER A 139 -4.88 13.98 -13.03
C SER A 139 -3.52 13.47 -12.56
N THR A 140 -2.56 13.33 -13.47
CA THR A 140 -1.22 12.85 -13.12
C THR A 140 -0.36 14.01 -12.64
N ILE A 141 0.21 13.90 -11.44
CA ILE A 141 1.18 14.87 -10.89
C ILE A 141 2.63 14.42 -11.04
N HIS A 142 2.86 13.11 -11.15
CA HIS A 142 4.20 12.53 -11.33
C HIS A 142 4.12 11.20 -12.08
N PRO A 143 5.06 10.91 -13.02
CA PRO A 143 5.10 9.62 -13.71
C PRO A 143 5.46 8.46 -12.77
N HIS A 144 5.45 7.23 -13.28
CA HIS A 144 5.93 6.04 -12.56
C HIS A 144 7.44 6.14 -12.32
N ASN A 145 7.80 6.78 -11.24
CA ASN A 145 9.19 6.96 -10.77
C ASN A 145 9.14 7.39 -9.30
N ASP A 146 9.88 6.72 -8.42
CA ASP A 146 9.94 7.14 -7.01
C ASP A 146 10.76 8.41 -6.82
N ASN A 147 11.79 8.63 -7.68
CA ASN A 147 12.58 9.85 -7.61
C ASN A 147 11.75 11.07 -8.00
N GLY A 148 11.56 12.00 -7.08
CA GLY A 148 10.77 13.21 -7.27
C GLY A 148 9.28 13.06 -6.98
N LEU A 149 8.80 11.87 -6.64
CA LEU A 149 7.38 11.63 -6.34
C LEU A 149 6.94 12.34 -5.04
N ALA A 150 7.77 12.28 -4.01
CA ALA A 150 7.48 12.98 -2.75
C ALA A 150 7.46 14.50 -2.97
N GLU A 151 8.44 15.05 -3.70
CA GLU A 151 8.50 16.48 -4.05
C GLU A 151 7.28 16.94 -4.85
N ALA A 152 6.84 16.15 -5.84
CA ALA A 152 5.62 16.45 -6.60
C ALA A 152 4.37 16.39 -5.72
N SER A 153 4.31 15.45 -4.78
CA SER A 153 3.22 15.34 -3.80
C SER A 153 3.21 16.53 -2.85
N VAL A 154 4.37 16.94 -2.33
CA VAL A 154 4.52 18.14 -1.50
C VAL A 154 4.08 19.39 -2.27
N ALA A 155 4.53 19.55 -3.51
CA ALA A 155 4.13 20.69 -4.35
C ALA A 155 2.61 20.71 -4.60
N PHE A 156 1.96 19.56 -4.73
CA PHE A 156 0.50 19.48 -4.80
C PHE A 156 -0.15 19.93 -3.47
N LEU A 157 0.33 19.44 -2.33
CA LEU A 157 -0.22 19.78 -1.01
C LEU A 157 -0.03 21.26 -0.63
N GLU A 158 1.00 21.93 -1.15
CA GLU A 158 1.28 23.35 -0.93
C GLU A 158 0.42 24.27 -1.82
N GLN A 159 -0.32 23.76 -2.80
CA GLN A 159 -1.22 24.54 -3.62
C GLN A 159 -2.47 24.98 -2.84
N LYS A 160 -3.10 26.04 -3.29
CA LYS A 160 -4.41 26.43 -2.79
C LYS A 160 -5.51 25.63 -3.50
N HIS A 161 -6.15 24.74 -2.79
CA HIS A 161 -7.28 23.96 -3.28
C HIS A 161 -8.61 24.69 -3.04
N SER A 162 -9.46 24.75 -4.05
CA SER A 162 -10.82 25.32 -3.96
C SER A 162 -11.89 24.25 -3.64
N LYS A 163 -11.48 22.99 -3.64
CA LYS A 163 -12.30 21.80 -3.38
C LYS A 163 -11.54 20.85 -2.46
N PRO A 164 -12.21 19.93 -1.77
CA PRO A 164 -11.50 18.82 -1.14
C PRO A 164 -10.75 18.02 -2.21
N PHE A 165 -9.59 17.47 -1.85
CA PHE A 165 -8.80 16.69 -2.78
C PHE A 165 -8.69 15.21 -2.36
N PHE A 166 -8.54 14.36 -3.36
CA PHE A 166 -8.15 12.96 -3.21
C PHE A 166 -6.81 12.77 -3.93
N LEU A 167 -5.74 12.70 -3.14
CA LEU A 167 -4.37 12.48 -3.63
C LEU A 167 -3.96 11.03 -3.41
N VAL A 168 -3.54 10.37 -4.48
CA VAL A 168 -2.94 9.03 -4.42
C VAL A 168 -1.46 9.13 -4.74
N VAL A 169 -0.61 8.58 -3.85
CA VAL A 169 0.85 8.54 -3.99
C VAL A 169 1.29 7.08 -4.01
N GLY A 170 1.62 6.56 -5.19
CA GLY A 170 1.99 5.18 -5.42
C GLY A 170 3.50 4.99 -5.57
N PHE A 171 4.20 4.62 -4.49
CA PHE A 171 5.62 4.26 -4.56
C PHE A 171 5.82 2.88 -5.19
N ASP A 172 6.88 2.71 -5.97
CA ASP A 172 7.27 1.41 -6.51
C ASP A 172 8.10 0.60 -5.50
N ASN A 173 8.92 1.25 -4.69
CA ASN A 173 9.67 0.54 -3.64
C ASN A 173 8.76 0.04 -2.51
N PRO A 174 9.15 -1.10 -1.87
CA PRO A 174 10.38 -1.89 -2.01
C PRO A 174 10.42 -2.90 -3.18
N HIS A 175 9.52 -2.84 -4.16
CA HIS A 175 9.45 -3.75 -5.32
C HIS A 175 10.78 -3.89 -6.08
N ASN A 176 11.70 -2.89 -6.00
CA ASN A 176 13.01 -2.96 -6.64
C ASN A 176 13.91 -4.11 -6.12
N ILE A 177 13.50 -4.81 -5.06
CA ILE A 177 14.10 -6.07 -4.66
C ILE A 177 14.02 -7.14 -5.76
N CYS A 178 13.06 -7.00 -6.68
CA CYS A 178 12.91 -7.85 -7.87
C CYS A 178 14.14 -7.78 -8.78
N GLU A 179 14.66 -6.57 -9.00
CA GLU A 179 15.85 -6.34 -9.83
C GLU A 179 17.09 -6.90 -9.17
N TYR A 180 17.19 -6.76 -7.85
CA TYR A 180 18.27 -7.40 -7.09
C TYR A 180 18.25 -8.91 -7.25
N ALA A 181 17.08 -9.55 -7.08
CA ALA A 181 16.93 -11.00 -7.27
C ALA A 181 17.27 -11.47 -8.68
N ARG A 182 17.21 -10.58 -9.68
CA ARG A 182 17.63 -10.81 -11.07
C ARG A 182 19.08 -10.44 -11.36
N SER A 183 19.84 -10.03 -10.33
CA SER A 183 21.20 -9.48 -10.49
C SER A 183 21.26 -8.25 -11.41
N GLN A 184 20.24 -7.41 -11.36
CA GLN A 184 20.12 -6.16 -12.12
C GLN A 184 20.33 -4.95 -11.21
N ASN A 185 20.64 -3.80 -11.81
CA ASN A 185 20.73 -2.54 -11.09
C ASN A 185 19.33 -2.09 -10.61
N LEU A 186 19.29 -1.45 -9.45
CA LEU A 186 18.04 -0.88 -8.92
C LEU A 186 17.61 0.34 -9.76
N PRO A 187 16.35 0.41 -10.23
CA PRO A 187 15.88 1.47 -11.14
C PRO A 187 16.02 2.89 -10.59
N PHE A 188 15.84 3.07 -9.29
CA PHE A 188 15.84 4.39 -8.64
C PHE A 188 17.11 4.67 -7.83
N GLY A 189 18.23 4.08 -8.28
CA GLY A 189 19.55 4.21 -7.69
C GLY A 189 19.88 3.10 -6.69
N ASN A 190 21.15 2.67 -6.74
CA ASN A 190 21.66 1.64 -5.85
C ASN A 190 21.76 2.16 -4.41
N LEU A 191 21.58 1.27 -3.46
CA LEU A 191 21.80 1.51 -2.04
C LEU A 191 23.17 0.96 -1.64
N PRO A 192 23.91 1.63 -0.74
CA PRO A 192 25.12 1.07 -0.15
C PRO A 192 24.78 -0.24 0.58
N GLU A 193 25.61 -1.25 0.40
CA GLU A 193 25.48 -2.49 1.18
C GLU A 193 25.91 -2.26 2.64
N LEU A 194 25.19 -2.89 3.56
CA LEU A 194 25.62 -2.96 4.95
C LEU A 194 26.70 -4.04 5.12
N PRO A 195 27.58 -3.89 6.10
CA PRO A 195 28.48 -4.98 6.54
C PRO A 195 27.67 -6.25 6.86
N GLN A 196 28.29 -7.42 6.65
CA GLN A 196 27.61 -8.71 6.84
C GLN A 196 27.13 -8.96 8.29
N ASP A 197 27.83 -8.41 9.25
CA ASP A 197 27.49 -8.49 10.68
C ASP A 197 26.29 -7.64 11.06
N GLU A 198 25.90 -6.67 10.20
CA GLU A 198 24.68 -5.88 10.33
C GLU A 198 23.47 -6.45 9.57
N TRP A 199 23.65 -7.54 8.82
CA TRP A 199 22.51 -8.16 8.11
C TRP A 199 21.53 -8.80 9.08
N PRO A 200 20.20 -8.66 8.84
CA PRO A 200 19.19 -9.30 9.67
C PRO A 200 19.34 -10.82 9.68
N GLY A 201 18.84 -11.47 10.71
CA GLY A 201 18.75 -12.92 10.78
C GLY A 201 17.81 -13.49 9.71
N LEU A 202 17.86 -14.80 9.51
CA LEU A 202 16.85 -15.51 8.75
C LEU A 202 15.51 -15.48 9.50
N PRO A 203 14.36 -15.48 8.81
CA PRO A 203 13.08 -15.56 9.47
C PRO A 203 12.92 -16.89 10.22
N SER A 204 12.17 -16.88 11.31
CA SER A 204 11.99 -18.11 12.14
C SER A 204 11.32 -19.25 11.36
N ASN A 205 10.55 -18.95 10.34
CA ASN A 205 9.89 -19.87 9.41
C ASN A 205 10.63 -19.99 8.07
N PHE A 206 11.96 -19.85 8.07
CA PHE A 206 12.78 -19.96 6.86
C PHE A 206 12.66 -21.29 6.16
N ALA A 207 12.54 -22.40 6.92
CA ALA A 207 12.39 -23.72 6.36
C ALA A 207 11.08 -23.84 5.57
N ARG A 208 11.12 -24.58 4.45
CA ARG A 208 9.91 -24.91 3.71
C ARG A 208 8.95 -25.71 4.58
N ASN A 209 7.66 -25.40 4.46
CA ASN A 209 6.64 -26.17 5.15
C ASN A 209 6.48 -27.55 4.44
N PRO A 210 6.67 -28.68 5.15
CA PRO A 210 6.58 -30.01 4.55
C PRO A 210 5.14 -30.40 4.13
N TYR A 211 4.16 -29.58 4.49
CA TYR A 211 2.74 -29.77 4.17
C TYR A 211 2.24 -28.80 3.11
N ASP A 212 3.12 -28.06 2.44
CA ASP A 212 2.73 -27.22 1.30
C ASP A 212 2.06 -28.06 0.22
N ALA A 213 1.05 -27.48 -0.41
CA ALA A 213 0.39 -28.14 -1.54
C ALA A 213 1.31 -28.18 -2.78
N ASP A 214 1.17 -29.20 -3.63
CA ASP A 214 1.98 -29.37 -4.85
C ASP A 214 2.00 -28.12 -5.76
N VAL A 215 0.92 -27.34 -5.75
CA VAL A 215 0.85 -26.08 -6.51
C VAL A 215 1.91 -25.08 -6.05
N ILE A 216 2.28 -25.08 -4.77
CA ILE A 216 3.35 -24.21 -4.25
C ILE A 216 4.70 -24.59 -4.85
N ASP A 217 4.97 -25.89 -5.02
CA ASP A 217 6.20 -26.37 -5.69
C ASP A 217 6.26 -25.94 -7.16
N TYR A 218 5.13 -25.99 -7.84
CA TYR A 218 5.02 -25.50 -9.20
C TYR A 218 5.25 -23.99 -9.30
N GLU A 219 4.56 -23.22 -8.49
CA GLU A 219 4.73 -21.75 -8.40
C GLU A 219 6.17 -21.38 -8.02
N GLN A 220 6.81 -22.12 -7.10
CA GLN A 220 8.21 -21.91 -6.75
C GLN A 220 9.14 -22.14 -7.95
N THR A 221 8.83 -23.09 -8.81
CA THR A 221 9.61 -23.36 -10.03
C THR A 221 9.49 -22.19 -11.02
N LEU A 222 8.29 -21.64 -11.17
CA LEU A 222 8.06 -20.44 -11.99
C LEU A 222 8.77 -19.22 -11.40
N ASN A 223 8.70 -19.07 -10.08
CA ASN A 223 9.37 -18.00 -9.35
C ASN A 223 10.89 -18.05 -9.55
N TYR A 224 11.53 -19.21 -9.47
CA TYR A 224 12.96 -19.37 -9.75
C TYR A 224 13.36 -19.04 -11.18
N SER A 225 12.46 -19.23 -12.15
CA SER A 225 12.71 -18.83 -13.53
C SER A 225 12.70 -17.31 -13.70
N ALA A 226 11.84 -16.61 -12.95
CA ALA A 226 11.74 -15.16 -12.99
C ALA A 226 12.77 -14.47 -12.08
N TYR A 227 13.12 -15.09 -10.97
CA TYR A 227 13.99 -14.58 -9.90
C TYR A 227 14.94 -15.69 -9.43
N PRO A 228 16.19 -15.75 -9.91
CA PRO A 228 17.06 -16.91 -9.73
C PRO A 228 17.65 -17.04 -8.31
N THR A 229 16.77 -17.21 -7.32
CA THR A 229 17.14 -17.39 -5.89
C THR A 229 17.29 -18.85 -5.45
N ARG A 230 17.14 -19.80 -6.38
CA ARG A 230 17.18 -21.24 -6.08
C ARG A 230 18.42 -21.69 -5.32
N HIS A 231 19.55 -21.06 -5.59
CA HIS A 231 20.87 -21.43 -5.04
C HIS A 231 21.34 -20.48 -3.94
N TYR A 232 20.44 -19.61 -3.44
CA TYR A 232 20.79 -18.72 -2.36
C TYR A 232 21.18 -19.50 -1.12
N SER A 233 22.38 -19.20 -0.61
CA SER A 233 22.83 -19.63 0.71
C SER A 233 22.05 -18.89 1.82
N PRO A 234 22.15 -19.33 3.07
CA PRO A 234 21.60 -18.58 4.20
C PRO A 234 22.07 -17.12 4.22
N ASP A 235 23.33 -16.84 3.87
CA ASP A 235 23.85 -15.47 3.83
C ASP A 235 23.31 -14.68 2.63
N ASP A 236 23.07 -15.30 1.48
CA ASP A 236 22.41 -14.62 0.35
C ASP A 236 20.98 -14.18 0.74
N TRP A 237 20.26 -15.00 1.50
CA TRP A 237 18.95 -14.66 2.02
C TRP A 237 19.00 -13.53 3.06
N ARG A 238 19.98 -13.52 3.96
CA ARG A 238 20.21 -12.43 4.91
C ARG A 238 20.51 -11.13 4.17
N ARG A 239 21.35 -11.17 3.14
CA ARG A 239 21.66 -10.02 2.28
C ARG A 239 20.43 -9.52 1.52
N TYR A 240 19.61 -10.42 0.97
CA TYR A 240 18.32 -10.09 0.34
C TYR A 240 17.41 -9.34 1.30
N ARG A 241 17.23 -9.85 2.53
CA ARG A 241 16.43 -9.21 3.58
C ARG A 241 16.98 -7.84 3.98
N SER A 242 18.30 -7.75 4.14
CA SER A 242 18.98 -6.47 4.42
C SER A 242 18.65 -5.43 3.37
N LEU A 243 18.78 -5.75 2.09
CA LEU A 243 18.47 -4.82 1.01
C LEU A 243 16.97 -4.48 0.97
N TYR A 244 16.09 -5.44 1.19
CA TYR A 244 14.66 -5.21 1.22
C TYR A 244 14.28 -4.20 2.31
N PHE A 245 14.79 -4.33 3.54
CA PHE A 245 14.56 -3.36 4.61
C PHE A 245 15.14 -1.98 4.27
N ARG A 246 16.30 -1.92 3.63
CA ARG A 246 16.87 -0.64 3.16
C ARG A 246 16.01 0.04 2.10
N LEU A 247 15.33 -0.72 1.22
CA LEU A 247 14.36 -0.16 0.27
C LEU A 247 13.13 0.37 0.97
N VAL A 248 12.66 -0.30 2.03
CA VAL A 248 11.56 0.20 2.89
C VAL A 248 11.96 1.49 3.61
N GLU A 249 13.16 1.56 4.19
CA GLU A 249 13.69 2.77 4.83
C GLU A 249 13.81 3.95 3.86
N LYS A 250 14.21 3.66 2.61
CA LYS A 250 14.24 4.67 1.55
C LYS A 250 12.86 5.26 1.29
N VAL A 251 11.83 4.42 1.21
CA VAL A 251 10.44 4.88 1.05
C VAL A 251 9.94 5.60 2.29
N ASP A 252 10.29 5.12 3.49
CA ASP A 252 9.95 5.80 4.74
C ASP A 252 10.44 7.25 4.76
N ALA A 253 11.67 7.48 4.29
CA ALA A 253 12.23 8.83 4.19
C ALA A 253 11.45 9.73 3.21
N GLU A 254 10.98 9.17 2.08
CA GLU A 254 10.13 9.90 1.12
C GLU A 254 8.73 10.19 1.70
N ILE A 255 8.14 9.24 2.43
CA ILE A 255 6.89 9.44 3.17
C ILE A 255 7.06 10.55 4.22
N GLY A 256 8.23 10.64 4.85
CA GLY A 256 8.57 11.71 5.80
C GLY A 256 8.38 13.10 5.23
N LYS A 257 8.80 13.35 3.98
CA LYS A 257 8.62 14.64 3.31
C LYS A 257 7.14 15.00 3.15
N ILE A 258 6.30 14.01 2.84
CA ILE A 258 4.84 14.20 2.70
C ILE A 258 4.22 14.50 4.07
N VAL A 259 4.60 13.76 5.11
CA VAL A 259 4.12 13.98 6.48
C VAL A 259 4.52 15.36 6.98
N ASP A 260 5.74 15.82 6.70
CA ASP A 260 6.21 17.16 7.04
C ASP A 260 5.41 18.26 6.33
N ALA A 261 5.02 18.02 5.07
CA ALA A 261 4.16 18.96 4.34
C ALA A 261 2.75 19.01 4.95
N ILE A 262 2.18 17.87 5.35
CA ILE A 262 0.89 17.80 6.05
C ILE A 262 0.94 18.57 7.37
N ASP A 263 2.03 18.43 8.15
CA ASP A 263 2.25 19.19 9.39
C ASP A 263 2.38 20.69 9.11
N LYS A 264 3.24 21.08 8.17
CA LYS A 264 3.50 22.48 7.81
C LYS A 264 2.27 23.23 7.31
N GLN A 265 1.40 22.56 6.55
CA GLN A 265 0.17 23.11 5.99
C GLN A 265 -1.03 22.97 6.93
N ASP A 266 -0.83 22.43 8.15
CA ASP A 266 -1.91 22.20 9.15
C ASP A 266 -3.08 21.34 8.60
N LEU A 267 -2.78 20.45 7.66
CA LEU A 267 -3.78 19.64 6.95
C LEU A 267 -4.43 18.58 7.82
N TRP A 268 -3.82 18.17 8.93
CA TRP A 268 -4.40 17.17 9.82
C TRP A 268 -5.80 17.52 10.33
N LYS A 269 -6.16 18.79 10.34
CA LYS A 269 -7.47 19.27 10.83
C LYS A 269 -8.63 18.70 10.02
N ASN A 270 -8.45 18.56 8.70
CA ASN A 270 -9.51 18.12 7.78
C ASN A 270 -8.99 17.12 6.73
N THR A 271 -8.05 16.26 7.08
CA THR A 271 -7.47 15.28 6.14
C THR A 271 -7.47 13.89 6.76
N VAL A 272 -7.92 12.92 5.98
CA VAL A 272 -7.70 11.49 6.22
C VAL A 272 -6.43 11.09 5.51
N VAL A 273 -5.49 10.44 6.20
CA VAL A 273 -4.30 9.85 5.59
C VAL A 273 -4.38 8.34 5.75
N ILE A 274 -4.26 7.61 4.66
CA ILE A 274 -4.27 6.16 4.61
C ILE A 274 -2.94 5.70 4.03
N PHE A 275 -2.21 4.87 4.75
CA PHE A 275 -0.97 4.25 4.31
C PHE A 275 -1.15 2.74 4.24
N THR A 276 -0.75 2.13 3.11
CA THR A 276 -0.82 0.68 2.89
C THR A 276 0.19 0.21 1.83
N SER A 277 0.12 -1.08 1.47
CA SER A 277 0.83 -1.70 0.34
C SER A 277 -0.11 -2.59 -0.44
N ASP A 278 0.17 -2.80 -1.72
CA ASP A 278 -0.67 -3.66 -2.58
C ASP A 278 -0.50 -5.17 -2.31
N HIS A 279 0.65 -5.61 -1.84
CA HIS A 279 0.97 -6.95 -1.31
C HIS A 279 2.34 -6.91 -0.62
N GLY A 280 2.75 -8.00 0.01
CA GLY A 280 4.07 -8.16 0.61
C GLY A 280 5.08 -8.91 -0.24
N ASP A 281 6.16 -9.36 0.41
CA ASP A 281 7.26 -10.19 -0.12
C ASP A 281 7.55 -11.32 0.85
N GLY A 282 7.86 -12.50 0.36
CA GLY A 282 8.20 -13.64 1.19
C GLY A 282 9.47 -13.49 2.01
N MET A 283 10.42 -12.67 1.56
CA MET A 283 11.68 -12.33 2.28
C MET A 283 12.43 -13.55 2.86
N GLY A 284 12.37 -14.69 2.19
CA GLY A 284 12.99 -15.94 2.64
C GLY A 284 12.13 -16.80 3.59
N ALA A 285 11.02 -16.32 4.12
CA ALA A 285 10.06 -17.17 4.81
C ALA A 285 9.64 -18.32 3.89
N HIS A 286 9.62 -19.55 4.38
CA HIS A 286 9.34 -20.76 3.59
C HIS A 286 10.25 -20.92 2.35
N HIS A 287 11.47 -20.36 2.36
CA HIS A 287 12.34 -20.21 1.18
C HIS A 287 11.67 -19.46 0.02
N TRP A 288 10.67 -18.61 0.32
CA TRP A 288 9.93 -17.84 -0.68
C TRP A 288 10.49 -16.42 -0.81
N ASN A 289 10.69 -15.99 -2.02
CA ASN A 289 10.89 -14.59 -2.38
C ASN A 289 9.73 -14.12 -3.24
N GLN A 290 9.50 -12.81 -3.26
CA GLN A 290 8.44 -12.24 -4.08
C GLN A 290 7.02 -12.59 -3.57
N LYS A 291 6.08 -12.54 -4.46
CA LYS A 291 4.62 -12.56 -4.31
C LYS A 291 3.99 -13.85 -4.83
N SER A 292 2.70 -13.85 -5.06
CA SER A 292 1.87 -14.92 -5.64
C SER A 292 1.53 -16.09 -4.70
N ALA A 293 2.23 -16.28 -3.58
CA ALA A 293 1.85 -17.26 -2.56
C ALA A 293 0.92 -16.62 -1.51
N LEU A 294 0.15 -17.46 -0.80
CA LEU A 294 -0.73 -17.03 0.29
C LEU A 294 -0.05 -17.14 1.67
N TYR A 295 1.26 -16.93 1.71
CA TYR A 295 1.99 -16.83 2.97
C TYR A 295 1.74 -15.49 3.65
N GLU A 296 1.75 -15.46 4.97
CA GLU A 296 1.50 -14.28 5.79
C GLU A 296 2.34 -13.08 5.34
N GLU A 297 3.62 -13.29 5.07
CA GLU A 297 4.54 -12.24 4.64
C GLU A 297 4.17 -11.62 3.29
N VAL A 298 3.43 -12.35 2.48
CA VAL A 298 3.00 -11.91 1.13
C VAL A 298 1.63 -11.26 1.16
N VAL A 299 0.71 -11.73 2.00
CA VAL A 299 -0.68 -11.26 2.01
C VAL A 299 -0.97 -10.23 3.10
N ASN A 300 -0.22 -10.23 4.22
CA ASN A 300 -0.39 -9.26 5.29
C ASN A 300 0.36 -7.96 4.93
N VAL A 301 -0.39 -6.88 4.77
CA VAL A 301 0.11 -5.58 4.31
C VAL A 301 0.02 -4.53 5.42
N PRO A 302 0.84 -3.48 5.40
CA PRO A 302 0.66 -2.33 6.27
C PRO A 302 -0.74 -1.74 6.14
N LEU A 303 -1.33 -1.28 7.22
CA LEU A 303 -2.49 -0.39 7.17
C LEU A 303 -2.48 0.56 8.36
N ILE A 304 -2.32 1.85 8.06
CA ILE A 304 -2.42 2.93 9.05
C ILE A 304 -3.44 3.93 8.52
N VAL A 305 -4.40 4.32 9.38
CA VAL A 305 -5.44 5.30 9.03
C VAL A 305 -5.44 6.43 10.03
N THR A 306 -5.12 7.65 9.58
CA THR A 306 -5.23 8.86 10.39
C THR A 306 -6.50 9.61 10.04
N LEU A 307 -7.33 9.87 11.03
CA LEU A 307 -8.58 10.60 10.87
C LEU A 307 -8.38 12.11 11.10
N PRO A 308 -9.28 12.97 10.58
CA PRO A 308 -9.23 14.42 10.81
C PRO A 308 -9.11 14.77 12.29
N GLY A 309 -8.18 15.68 12.60
CA GLY A 309 -7.85 16.06 13.97
C GLY A 309 -7.14 14.97 14.76
N LYS A 310 -6.53 13.99 14.09
CA LYS A 310 -5.82 12.83 14.69
C LYS A 310 -6.70 12.08 15.69
N LYS A 311 -7.98 11.92 15.38
CA LYS A 311 -8.90 11.14 16.22
C LYS A 311 -8.46 9.70 16.28
N ASN A 312 -8.50 9.12 17.50
CA ASN A 312 -8.03 7.77 17.77
C ASN A 312 -6.52 7.52 17.55
N ALA A 313 -5.70 8.58 17.59
CA ALA A 313 -4.25 8.50 17.51
C ALA A 313 -3.64 7.47 18.46
N GLY A 314 -2.64 6.71 17.97
CA GLY A 314 -1.91 5.71 18.74
C GLY A 314 -2.69 4.46 19.11
N LYS A 315 -3.86 4.22 18.50
CA LYS A 315 -4.61 2.97 18.71
C LYS A 315 -4.11 1.86 17.81
N GLU A 316 -4.10 0.65 18.34
CA GLU A 316 -3.93 -0.58 17.57
C GLU A 316 -5.28 -1.31 17.48
N MET A 317 -5.57 -1.85 16.29
CA MET A 317 -6.82 -2.54 16.00
C MET A 317 -6.54 -3.93 15.45
N PRO A 318 -7.10 -5.01 16.05
CA PRO A 318 -6.88 -6.38 15.61
C PRO A 318 -7.89 -6.85 14.56
N GLN A 319 -8.78 -5.97 14.07
CA GLN A 319 -9.80 -6.32 13.09
C GLN A 319 -9.15 -6.80 11.79
N LEU A 320 -9.78 -7.82 11.20
CA LEU A 320 -9.45 -8.30 9.87
C LEU A 320 -9.98 -7.31 8.83
N ILE A 321 -9.12 -6.79 7.99
CA ILE A 321 -9.43 -5.84 6.93
C ILE A 321 -8.99 -6.43 5.59
N ASN A 322 -9.86 -6.39 4.60
CA ASN A 322 -9.45 -6.56 3.20
C ASN A 322 -9.07 -5.18 2.64
N GLU A 323 -7.80 -4.98 2.42
CA GLU A 323 -7.23 -3.68 2.06
C GLU A 323 -7.87 -3.10 0.79
N GLY A 324 -8.17 -3.91 -0.24
CA GLY A 324 -8.74 -3.42 -1.49
C GLY A 324 -10.23 -3.05 -1.37
N VAL A 325 -11.06 -4.00 -0.93
CA VAL A 325 -12.53 -3.85 -0.91
C VAL A 325 -12.98 -2.91 0.19
N ASP A 326 -12.43 -3.06 1.42
CA ASP A 326 -12.80 -2.22 2.55
C ASP A 326 -12.29 -0.79 2.37
N PHE A 327 -11.12 -0.59 1.72
CA PHE A 327 -10.60 0.72 1.36
C PHE A 327 -11.59 1.47 0.45
N PHE A 328 -12.04 0.87 -0.65
CA PHE A 328 -12.97 1.49 -1.58
C PHE A 328 -14.26 1.92 -0.87
N ALA A 329 -14.88 1.00 -0.12
CA ALA A 329 -16.10 1.26 0.63
C ALA A 329 -15.92 2.39 1.66
N SER A 330 -14.77 2.39 2.37
CA SER A 330 -14.44 3.41 3.36
C SER A 330 -14.25 4.80 2.75
N VAL A 331 -13.58 4.91 1.60
CA VAL A 331 -13.41 6.19 0.90
C VAL A 331 -14.75 6.72 0.40
N CYS A 332 -15.61 5.85 -0.11
CA CYS A 332 -16.97 6.23 -0.52
C CYS A 332 -17.78 6.76 0.67
N ASP A 333 -17.75 6.10 1.82
CA ASP A 333 -18.46 6.54 3.03
C ASP A 333 -17.93 7.89 3.55
N LEU A 334 -16.60 8.07 3.60
CA LEU A 334 -15.95 9.32 4.02
C LEU A 334 -16.32 10.51 3.13
N SER A 335 -16.56 10.27 1.85
CA SER A 335 -16.94 11.27 0.85
C SER A 335 -18.46 11.40 0.65
N LEU A 336 -19.26 10.74 1.50
CA LEU A 336 -20.72 10.70 1.44
C LEU A 336 -21.28 10.17 0.10
N ILE A 337 -20.51 9.32 -0.58
CA ILE A 337 -20.97 8.60 -1.75
C ILE A 337 -21.74 7.37 -1.27
N HIS A 338 -23.04 7.33 -1.56
CA HIS A 338 -23.85 6.15 -1.31
C HIS A 338 -23.76 5.22 -2.53
N ILE A 339 -23.23 4.02 -2.32
CA ILE A 339 -23.09 2.97 -3.33
C ILE A 339 -24.38 2.15 -3.37
#